data_77d5d3c42fbc79ac829a910e0d13e15c
#
_entry.id   77d5d3c42fbc79ac829a910e0d13e15c
#
_cell.length_a   1.000
_cell.length_b   1.000
_cell.length_c   1.000
_cell.angle_alpha   90.00
_cell.angle_beta   90.00
_cell.angle_gamma   90.00
#
_symmetry.space_group_name_H-M   'P 1'
#
loop_
_entity.id
_entity.type
_entity.pdbx_description
1 polymer ?
#
loop_
_entity_poly.entity_id
_entity_poly.type
_entity_poly.pdbx_seq_one_letter_code
_entity_poly.pdbx_strand_id
1 'polypeptide(L)'
;PNILVAIHAKLGATPWCFASQPTDELVIGISAYKSHDMDRRYLGSAFSFTNEGQFQGFDCFRSNQIAELAGSVALAVKNYCTERKALQRLVIHFYKRLSGKELKPVEAALAGLGLKIPVVVVSVNKSYSDDVVGFDMSKGHKMPISGTYTEVAPGQYLLFNNQLLQGDEKLNDREGYPFPLKITLQQFLPGSNERSVISDEQVDILLRQVCRFSQLYWKSVSRQWMPVTLRYPEMLAQIVPHFKYKDLSETGSENLWFL
;
A
#
# COMPACT_ATOMS: atom_id res chain seq x y z
N PRO A 1 20.44 14.07 8.01
CA PRO A 1 19.97 13.57 6.73
C PRO A 1 18.43 13.48 6.67
N ASN A 2 17.77 12.90 7.69
CA ASN A 2 16.31 12.66 7.66
C ASN A 2 15.48 13.95 7.49
N ILE A 3 15.85 15.05 8.15
CA ILE A 3 15.13 16.34 8.05
C ILE A 3 15.15 16.88 6.62
N LEU A 4 16.29 16.84 5.94
CA LEU A 4 16.40 17.31 4.57
C LEU A 4 15.56 16.46 3.61
N VAL A 5 15.57 15.13 3.77
CA VAL A 5 14.76 14.21 2.98
C VAL A 5 13.27 14.53 3.15
N ALA A 6 12.81 14.70 4.39
CA ALA A 6 11.42 15.04 4.67
C ALA A 6 11.03 16.41 4.10
N ILE A 7 11.90 17.41 4.17
CA ILE A 7 11.67 18.74 3.56
C ILE A 7 11.52 18.61 2.04
N HIS A 8 12.41 17.86 1.37
CA HIS A 8 12.33 17.64 -0.08
C HIS A 8 10.99 17.00 -0.46
N ALA A 9 10.57 15.94 0.25
CA ALA A 9 9.29 15.29 -0.01
C ALA A 9 8.10 16.22 0.21
N LYS A 10 8.12 17.05 1.26
CA LYS A 10 7.07 18.07 1.54
C LYS A 10 6.96 19.12 0.45
N LEU A 11 8.05 19.45 -0.20
CA LEU A 11 8.11 20.40 -1.31
C LEU A 11 7.76 19.78 -2.66
N GLY A 12 7.29 18.51 -2.68
CA GLY A 12 6.88 17.81 -3.91
C GLY A 12 8.02 17.12 -4.66
N ALA A 13 9.25 17.13 -4.13
CA ALA A 13 10.33 16.37 -4.74
C ALA A 13 10.21 14.87 -4.41
N THR A 14 10.81 14.04 -5.27
CA THR A 14 10.95 12.59 -5.06
C THR A 14 12.38 12.31 -4.56
N PRO A 15 12.61 12.12 -3.24
CA PRO A 15 13.96 11.91 -2.70
C PRO A 15 14.68 10.70 -3.29
N TRP A 16 13.97 9.60 -3.49
CA TRP A 16 14.40 8.40 -4.22
C TRP A 16 13.21 7.59 -4.72
N CYS A 17 13.44 6.82 -5.77
CA CYS A 17 12.49 5.87 -6.35
C CYS A 17 13.22 4.55 -6.67
N PHE A 18 12.51 3.58 -7.17
CA PHE A 18 13.11 2.30 -7.55
C PHE A 18 13.84 2.42 -8.90
N ALA A 19 15.01 1.82 -8.98
CA ALA A 19 15.71 1.59 -10.25
C ALA A 19 15.05 0.39 -10.97
N SER A 20 13.84 0.58 -11.47
CA SER A 20 13.11 -0.41 -12.28
C SER A 20 12.75 0.17 -13.63
N GLN A 21 12.55 -0.71 -14.60
CA GLN A 21 11.99 -0.28 -15.89
C GLN A 21 10.58 0.28 -15.63
N PRO A 22 10.23 1.44 -16.18
CA PRO A 22 8.88 1.96 -16.09
C PRO A 22 7.90 0.95 -16.68
N THR A 23 6.86 0.64 -15.93
CA THR A 23 5.73 -0.14 -16.42
C THR A 23 4.49 0.73 -16.31
N ASP A 24 3.54 0.53 -17.20
CA ASP A 24 2.25 1.22 -17.17
C ASP A 24 1.36 0.64 -16.06
N GLU A 25 1.84 0.74 -14.83
CA GLU A 25 1.18 0.25 -13.63
C GLU A 25 0.95 1.37 -12.64
N LEU A 26 -0.29 1.46 -12.15
CA LEU A 26 -0.67 2.35 -11.05
C LEU A 26 -0.82 1.52 -9.77
N VAL A 27 -0.18 1.98 -8.70
CA VAL A 27 -0.32 1.40 -7.36
C VAL A 27 -1.10 2.37 -6.48
N ILE A 28 -2.25 1.95 -5.98
CA ILE A 28 -3.07 2.73 -5.04
C ILE A 28 -3.00 2.10 -3.67
N GLY A 29 -2.56 2.87 -2.69
CA GLY A 29 -2.56 2.46 -1.29
C GLY A 29 -3.74 3.05 -0.54
N ILE A 30 -4.52 2.20 0.13
CA ILE A 30 -5.71 2.61 0.87
C ILE A 30 -5.58 2.15 2.31
N SER A 31 -5.66 3.10 3.24
CA SER A 31 -5.76 2.82 4.66
C SER A 31 -6.86 3.65 5.29
N ALA A 32 -7.31 3.24 6.47
CA ALA A 32 -8.29 3.98 7.25
C ALA A 32 -7.86 4.02 8.72
N TYR A 33 -8.19 5.10 9.40
CA TYR A 33 -7.89 5.32 10.80
C TYR A 33 -9.17 5.60 11.58
N LYS A 34 -9.30 5.00 12.75
CA LYS A 34 -10.36 5.28 13.71
C LYS A 34 -9.81 6.18 14.80
N SER A 35 -10.26 7.42 14.86
CA SER A 35 -9.95 8.29 15.99
C SER A 35 -10.70 7.83 17.23
N HIS A 36 -9.99 7.70 18.36
CA HIS A 36 -10.61 7.44 19.66
C HIS A 36 -11.26 8.69 20.28
N ASP A 37 -10.76 9.88 19.93
CA ASP A 37 -11.12 11.14 20.58
C ASP A 37 -12.22 11.93 19.86
N MET A 38 -12.53 11.60 18.61
CA MET A 38 -13.55 12.28 17.82
C MET A 38 -14.66 11.32 17.40
N ASP A 39 -15.68 11.20 18.20
CA ASP A 39 -16.99 10.60 17.92
C ASP A 39 -17.04 9.69 16.67
N ARG A 40 -16.23 8.61 16.70
CA ARG A 40 -16.20 7.48 15.74
C ARG A 40 -16.04 7.84 14.26
N ARG A 41 -15.42 8.96 13.91
CA ARG A 41 -15.15 9.29 12.51
C ARG A 41 -14.00 8.46 11.96
N TYR A 42 -14.33 7.55 11.05
CA TYR A 42 -13.33 6.87 10.23
C TYR A 42 -12.94 7.79 9.08
N LEU A 43 -11.67 8.11 8.97
CA LEU A 43 -11.11 8.72 7.79
C LEU A 43 -10.35 7.66 7.01
N GLY A 44 -10.62 7.58 5.72
CA GLY A 44 -9.83 6.82 4.77
C GLY A 44 -9.10 7.74 3.82
N SER A 45 -8.02 7.26 3.26
CA SER A 45 -7.33 7.97 2.19
C SER A 45 -6.74 6.98 1.18
N ALA A 46 -6.72 7.40 -0.08
CA ALA A 46 -6.17 6.69 -1.22
C ALA A 46 -4.94 7.45 -1.73
N PHE A 47 -3.78 6.81 -1.71
CA PHE A 47 -2.52 7.35 -2.20
C PHE A 47 -2.11 6.64 -3.47
N SER A 48 -1.80 7.39 -4.52
CA SER A 48 -1.41 6.84 -5.82
C SER A 48 0.09 7.01 -6.09
N PHE A 49 0.67 5.96 -6.66
CA PHE A 49 2.09 5.87 -7.01
C PHE A 49 2.25 5.18 -8.36
N THR A 50 3.31 5.53 -9.08
CA THR A 50 3.77 4.70 -10.19
C THR A 50 4.44 3.43 -9.67
N ASN A 51 4.69 2.45 -10.54
CA ASN A 51 5.43 1.24 -10.17
C ASN A 51 6.86 1.53 -9.70
N GLU A 52 7.47 2.62 -10.15
CA GLU A 52 8.79 3.08 -9.69
C GLU A 52 8.73 3.75 -8.32
N GLY A 53 7.54 3.94 -7.77
CA GLY A 53 7.33 4.57 -6.47
C GLY A 53 7.30 6.09 -6.49
N GLN A 54 7.08 6.71 -7.66
CA GLN A 54 6.82 8.14 -7.75
C GLN A 54 5.40 8.42 -7.23
N PHE A 55 5.30 9.33 -6.29
CA PHE A 55 4.03 9.78 -5.76
C PHE A 55 3.26 10.59 -6.81
N GLN A 56 1.96 10.31 -6.98
CA GLN A 56 1.09 10.95 -7.98
C GLN A 56 0.02 11.84 -7.33
N GLY A 57 -0.33 11.59 -6.09
CA GLY A 57 -1.35 12.33 -5.36
C GLY A 57 -2.09 11.47 -4.36
N PHE A 58 -2.96 12.11 -3.58
CA PHE A 58 -3.86 11.42 -2.67
C PHE A 58 -5.24 12.05 -2.63
N ASP A 59 -6.22 11.28 -2.19
CA ASP A 59 -7.57 11.73 -1.89
C ASP A 59 -8.00 11.22 -0.51
N CYS A 60 -8.87 11.97 0.17
CA CYS A 60 -9.40 11.64 1.48
C CYS A 60 -10.90 11.40 1.41
N PHE A 61 -11.39 10.38 2.09
CA PHE A 61 -12.80 10.02 2.11
C PHE A 61 -13.21 9.54 3.50
N ARG A 62 -14.51 9.52 3.75
CA ARG A 62 -15.06 8.89 4.96
C ARG A 62 -15.08 7.38 4.77
N SER A 63 -14.32 6.66 5.59
CA SER A 63 -14.13 5.21 5.41
C SER A 63 -15.41 4.37 5.60
N ASN A 64 -16.46 4.94 6.15
CA ASN A 64 -17.78 4.31 6.23
C ASN A 64 -18.64 4.51 4.96
N GLN A 65 -18.17 5.32 4.02
CA GLN A 65 -18.86 5.59 2.75
C GLN A 65 -18.13 4.86 1.61
N ILE A 66 -18.55 3.65 1.33
CA ILE A 66 -17.94 2.77 0.32
C ILE A 66 -17.98 3.41 -1.08
N ALA A 67 -19.00 4.23 -1.37
CA ALA A 67 -19.08 4.97 -2.62
C ALA A 67 -17.96 6.01 -2.77
N GLU A 68 -17.55 6.68 -1.68
CA GLU A 68 -16.42 7.62 -1.69
C GLU A 68 -15.11 6.89 -1.95
N LEU A 69 -14.89 5.72 -1.32
CA LEU A 69 -13.74 4.87 -1.62
C LEU A 69 -13.66 4.52 -3.11
N ALA A 70 -14.77 4.06 -3.69
CA ALA A 70 -14.82 3.71 -5.11
C ALA A 70 -14.57 4.92 -6.00
N GLY A 71 -15.10 6.10 -5.62
CA GLY A 71 -14.86 7.38 -6.30
C GLY A 71 -13.40 7.80 -6.27
N SER A 72 -12.73 7.69 -5.11
CA SER A 72 -11.29 8.01 -4.97
C SER A 72 -10.41 7.11 -5.82
N VAL A 73 -10.70 5.81 -5.88
CA VAL A 73 -9.97 4.87 -6.76
C VAL A 73 -10.18 5.24 -8.23
N ALA A 74 -11.42 5.50 -8.64
CA ALA A 74 -11.74 5.88 -10.02
C ALA A 74 -11.08 7.21 -10.41
N LEU A 75 -11.04 8.19 -9.49
CA LEU A 75 -10.38 9.47 -9.71
C LEU A 75 -8.87 9.30 -9.91
N ALA A 76 -8.20 8.51 -9.07
CA ALA A 76 -6.77 8.24 -9.20
C ALA A 76 -6.45 7.58 -10.55
N VAL A 77 -7.26 6.61 -11.00
CA VAL A 77 -7.12 5.98 -12.31
C VAL A 77 -7.32 6.98 -13.44
N LYS A 78 -8.36 7.82 -13.36
CA LYS A 78 -8.64 8.85 -14.37
C LYS A 78 -7.49 9.85 -14.49
N ASN A 79 -6.96 10.34 -13.37
CA ASN A 79 -5.82 11.27 -13.35
C ASN A 79 -4.60 10.64 -14.01
N TYR A 80 -4.25 9.40 -13.61
CA TYR A 80 -3.14 8.67 -14.20
C TYR A 80 -3.28 8.50 -15.73
N CYS A 81 -4.46 8.09 -16.21
CA CYS A 81 -4.72 7.93 -17.66
C CYS A 81 -4.73 9.26 -18.41
N THR A 82 -4.97 10.38 -17.76
CA THR A 82 -4.91 11.71 -18.38
C THR A 82 -3.46 12.13 -18.63
N GLU A 83 -2.57 11.82 -17.70
CA GLU A 83 -1.14 12.14 -17.78
C GLU A 83 -0.34 11.10 -18.59
N ARG A 84 -0.71 9.83 -18.47
CA ARG A 84 -0.05 8.68 -19.12
C ARG A 84 -1.05 7.93 -20.00
N LYS A 85 -0.71 7.70 -21.27
CA LYS A 85 -1.65 7.20 -22.28
C LYS A 85 -2.08 5.73 -22.11
N ALA A 86 -1.37 4.93 -21.32
CA ALA A 86 -1.69 3.51 -21.15
C ALA A 86 -1.61 3.13 -19.67
N LEU A 87 -2.60 2.39 -19.20
CA LEU A 87 -2.58 1.69 -17.92
C LEU A 87 -2.76 0.21 -18.22
N GLN A 88 -1.78 -0.64 -17.89
CA GLN A 88 -1.81 -2.07 -18.17
C GLN A 88 -2.24 -2.90 -16.97
N ARG A 89 -1.98 -2.40 -15.75
CA ARG A 89 -2.38 -3.07 -14.50
C ARG A 89 -2.64 -2.05 -13.40
N LEU A 90 -3.67 -2.30 -12.61
CA LEU A 90 -3.94 -1.57 -11.37
C LEU A 90 -3.66 -2.48 -10.17
N VAL A 91 -2.85 -2.03 -9.23
CA VAL A 91 -2.60 -2.72 -7.97
C VAL A 91 -3.15 -1.88 -6.82
N ILE A 92 -3.96 -2.48 -5.96
CA ILE A 92 -4.56 -1.82 -4.79
C ILE A 92 -4.01 -2.47 -3.54
N HIS A 93 -3.17 -1.77 -2.79
CA HIS A 93 -2.77 -2.15 -1.45
C HIS A 93 -3.85 -1.73 -0.46
N PHE A 94 -4.43 -2.68 0.24
CA PHE A 94 -5.53 -2.44 1.17
C PHE A 94 -5.19 -2.91 2.57
N TYR A 95 -5.48 -2.12 3.59
CA TYR A 95 -5.06 -2.34 4.99
C TYR A 95 -5.73 -3.52 5.70
N LYS A 96 -6.68 -4.18 5.09
CA LYS A 96 -7.40 -5.37 5.58
C LYS A 96 -7.85 -6.23 4.40
N ARG A 97 -8.41 -7.40 4.68
CA ARG A 97 -9.08 -8.16 3.63
C ARG A 97 -10.30 -7.39 3.13
N LEU A 98 -10.33 -7.12 1.83
CA LEU A 98 -11.42 -6.42 1.18
C LEU A 98 -12.66 -7.33 1.12
N SER A 99 -13.77 -6.87 1.69
CA SER A 99 -15.03 -7.61 1.66
C SER A 99 -15.71 -7.45 0.29
N GLY A 100 -16.56 -8.42 -0.07
CA GLY A 100 -17.33 -8.32 -1.31
C GLY A 100 -18.23 -7.08 -1.38
N LYS A 101 -18.66 -6.55 -0.22
CA LYS A 101 -19.46 -5.31 -0.14
C LYS A 101 -18.63 -4.08 -0.51
N GLU A 102 -17.36 -4.06 -0.17
CA GLU A 102 -16.42 -2.97 -0.49
C GLU A 102 -15.88 -3.09 -1.92
N LEU A 103 -15.66 -4.32 -2.38
CA LEU A 103 -15.08 -4.59 -3.68
C LEU A 103 -16.03 -4.29 -4.84
N LYS A 104 -17.31 -4.69 -4.72
CA LYS A 104 -18.31 -4.49 -5.79
C LYS A 104 -18.45 -3.03 -6.27
N PRO A 105 -18.56 -2.02 -5.40
CA PRO A 105 -18.58 -0.62 -5.83
C PRO A 105 -17.30 -0.18 -6.55
N VAL A 106 -16.13 -0.67 -6.11
CA VAL A 106 -14.85 -0.39 -6.81
C VAL A 106 -14.84 -1.05 -8.19
N GLU A 107 -15.25 -2.31 -8.30
CA GLU A 107 -15.40 -3.01 -9.58
C GLU A 107 -16.34 -2.26 -10.53
N ALA A 108 -17.50 -1.81 -10.03
CA ALA A 108 -18.48 -1.07 -10.81
C ALA A 108 -17.95 0.29 -11.29
N ALA A 109 -17.24 1.03 -10.40
CA ALA A 109 -16.66 2.31 -10.75
C ALA A 109 -15.57 2.17 -11.83
N LEU A 110 -14.70 1.16 -11.73
CA LEU A 110 -13.66 0.88 -12.71
C LEU A 110 -14.25 0.37 -14.04
N ALA A 111 -15.30 -0.46 -14.00
CA ALA A 111 -16.03 -0.88 -15.20
C ALA A 111 -16.71 0.32 -15.90
N GLY A 112 -17.25 1.26 -15.12
CA GLY A 112 -17.83 2.51 -15.63
C GLY A 112 -16.83 3.41 -16.34
N LEU A 113 -15.52 3.31 -16.02
CA LEU A 113 -14.45 3.96 -16.76
C LEU A 113 -14.07 3.22 -18.06
N GLY A 114 -14.71 2.10 -18.37
CA GLY A 114 -14.34 1.26 -19.51
C GLY A 114 -13.02 0.50 -19.34
N LEU A 115 -12.53 0.38 -18.10
CA LEU A 115 -11.26 -0.24 -17.80
C LEU A 115 -11.31 -1.76 -18.06
N LYS A 116 -10.46 -2.25 -18.96
CA LYS A 116 -10.36 -3.67 -19.35
C LYS A 116 -8.98 -4.25 -19.04
N ILE A 117 -8.46 -3.94 -17.87
CA ILE A 117 -7.14 -4.37 -17.42
C ILE A 117 -7.24 -5.18 -16.13
N PRO A 118 -6.26 -6.04 -15.82
CA PRO A 118 -6.20 -6.74 -14.54
C PRO A 118 -6.12 -5.76 -13.37
N VAL A 119 -6.97 -5.98 -12.38
CA VAL A 119 -6.93 -5.29 -11.09
C VAL A 119 -6.56 -6.28 -10.01
N VAL A 120 -5.46 -6.02 -9.31
CA VAL A 120 -4.97 -6.86 -8.22
C VAL A 120 -5.17 -6.15 -6.90
N VAL A 121 -5.83 -6.80 -5.96
CA VAL A 121 -5.94 -6.33 -4.57
C VAL A 121 -4.95 -7.10 -3.72
N VAL A 122 -4.03 -6.38 -3.12
CA VAL A 122 -3.06 -6.85 -2.14
C VAL A 122 -3.54 -6.42 -0.77
N SER A 123 -4.25 -7.30 -0.09
CA SER A 123 -4.73 -7.04 1.27
C SER A 123 -3.63 -7.33 2.27
N VAL A 124 -3.19 -6.32 3.01
CA VAL A 124 -2.15 -6.44 4.03
C VAL A 124 -2.80 -6.30 5.40
N ASN A 125 -2.94 -7.42 6.11
CA ASN A 125 -3.56 -7.42 7.43
C ASN A 125 -2.53 -7.10 8.51
N LYS A 126 -2.81 -6.06 9.31
CA LYS A 126 -2.00 -5.60 10.44
C LYS A 126 -2.46 -6.17 11.80
N SER A 127 -3.58 -6.91 11.81
CA SER A 127 -4.12 -7.42 13.07
C SER A 127 -3.17 -8.41 13.71
N TYR A 128 -2.86 -8.20 14.98
CA TYR A 128 -2.04 -9.11 15.78
C TYR A 128 -2.85 -10.29 16.36
N SER A 129 -4.17 -10.30 16.17
CA SER A 129 -4.98 -11.47 16.52
C SER A 129 -4.57 -12.65 15.62
N ASP A 130 -4.38 -13.81 16.20
CA ASP A 130 -3.92 -15.02 15.51
C ASP A 130 -2.52 -14.87 14.85
N ASP A 131 -1.59 -14.24 15.57
CA ASP A 131 -0.24 -14.04 15.06
C ASP A 131 0.52 -15.36 14.91
N VAL A 132 1.16 -15.50 13.75
CA VAL A 132 2.00 -16.60 13.38
C VAL A 132 3.44 -16.11 13.31
N VAL A 133 4.35 -16.84 13.95
CA VAL A 133 5.79 -16.61 13.88
C VAL A 133 6.42 -17.69 13.02
N GLY A 134 7.28 -17.31 12.09
CA GLY A 134 8.01 -18.26 11.24
C GLY A 134 9.50 -18.23 11.54
N PHE A 135 10.14 -19.38 11.48
CA PHE A 135 11.56 -19.54 11.72
C PHE A 135 12.25 -20.12 10.48
N ASP A 136 13.38 -19.54 10.09
CA ASP A 136 14.30 -20.11 9.12
C ASP A 136 15.30 -21.03 9.85
N MET A 137 15.04 -22.33 9.82
CA MET A 137 15.86 -23.31 10.51
C MET A 137 17.25 -23.48 9.90
N SER A 138 17.50 -22.96 8.69
CA SER A 138 18.81 -22.97 8.03
C SER A 138 19.77 -21.91 8.59
N LYS A 139 19.26 -20.92 9.34
CA LYS A 139 20.02 -19.82 9.90
C LYS A 139 20.29 -20.01 11.39
N GLY A 140 21.48 -19.65 11.85
CA GLY A 140 21.83 -19.73 13.27
C GLY A 140 20.92 -18.86 14.16
N HIS A 141 20.54 -17.69 13.69
CA HIS A 141 19.60 -16.77 14.36
C HIS A 141 18.12 -17.11 14.11
N LYS A 142 17.81 -18.09 13.27
CA LYS A 142 16.47 -18.59 12.94
C LYS A 142 15.50 -17.54 12.38
N MET A 143 15.97 -16.34 12.05
CA MET A 143 15.12 -15.31 11.48
C MET A 143 15.13 -15.39 9.96
N PRO A 144 13.94 -15.42 9.30
CA PRO A 144 13.86 -15.30 7.85
C PRO A 144 14.41 -13.95 7.38
N ILE A 145 15.13 -13.96 6.27
CA ILE A 145 15.61 -12.71 5.64
C ILE A 145 14.44 -11.92 5.05
N SER A 146 14.63 -10.61 4.95
CA SER A 146 13.61 -9.72 4.37
C SER A 146 13.28 -10.12 2.93
N GLY A 147 11.99 -10.20 2.62
CA GLY A 147 11.49 -10.67 1.32
C GLY A 147 11.19 -12.16 1.24
N THR A 148 11.57 -12.95 2.27
CA THR A 148 11.11 -14.34 2.37
C THR A 148 9.59 -14.38 2.54
N TYR A 149 8.93 -15.29 1.85
CA TYR A 149 7.50 -15.51 2.04
C TYR A 149 7.15 -17.00 1.98
N THR A 150 6.01 -17.35 2.54
CA THR A 150 5.43 -18.70 2.44
C THR A 150 3.93 -18.61 2.22
N GLU A 151 3.41 -19.48 1.37
CA GLU A 151 1.97 -19.63 1.22
C GLU A 151 1.43 -20.50 2.37
N VAL A 152 0.37 -20.02 3.03
CA VAL A 152 -0.28 -20.71 4.16
C VAL A 152 -1.67 -21.23 3.79
N ALA A 153 -2.27 -20.66 2.76
CA ALA A 153 -3.52 -21.13 2.15
C ALA A 153 -3.60 -20.52 0.73
N PRO A 154 -4.46 -21.04 -0.17
CA PRO A 154 -4.57 -20.52 -1.52
C PRO A 154 -4.75 -19.00 -1.57
N GLY A 155 -3.77 -18.28 -2.17
CA GLY A 155 -3.72 -16.83 -2.28
C GLY A 155 -3.47 -16.10 -0.95
N GLN A 156 -3.02 -16.80 0.11
CA GLN A 156 -2.68 -16.21 1.41
C GLN A 156 -1.22 -16.50 1.76
N TYR A 157 -0.49 -15.43 2.06
CA TYR A 157 0.95 -15.47 2.25
C TYR A 157 1.35 -14.83 3.57
N LEU A 158 2.41 -15.35 4.18
CA LEU A 158 3.17 -14.69 5.23
C LEU A 158 4.43 -14.11 4.59
N LEU A 159 4.58 -12.80 4.61
CA LEU A 159 5.73 -12.10 4.06
C LEU A 159 6.58 -11.52 5.20
N PHE A 160 7.84 -11.94 5.29
CA PHE A 160 8.80 -11.38 6.24
C PHE A 160 9.41 -10.11 5.66
N ASN A 161 8.94 -8.98 6.11
CA ASN A 161 9.41 -7.66 5.72
C ASN A 161 10.11 -6.97 6.90
N ASN A 162 11.26 -7.50 7.25
CA ASN A 162 12.13 -7.01 8.31
C ASN A 162 13.35 -6.26 7.74
N GLN A 163 14.33 -5.92 8.58
CA GLN A 163 15.53 -5.22 8.14
C GLN A 163 16.71 -6.16 7.83
N LEU A 164 16.55 -7.47 8.07
CA LEU A 164 17.60 -8.45 7.88
C LEU A 164 17.85 -8.71 6.39
N LEU A 165 19.07 -8.49 5.94
CA LEU A 165 19.49 -8.75 4.57
C LEU A 165 20.22 -10.06 4.44
N GLN A 166 20.35 -10.53 3.19
CA GLN A 166 21.21 -11.66 2.89
C GLN A 166 22.67 -11.30 3.20
N GLY A 167 23.31 -12.10 4.05
CA GLY A 167 24.68 -11.86 4.51
C GLY A 167 24.79 -11.25 5.91
N ASP A 168 23.68 -10.79 6.49
CA ASP A 168 23.69 -10.34 7.89
C ASP A 168 23.81 -11.55 8.82
N GLU A 169 24.83 -11.53 9.68
CA GLU A 169 25.09 -12.60 10.65
C GLU A 169 24.50 -12.30 12.04
N LYS A 170 24.15 -11.04 12.28
CA LYS A 170 23.68 -10.57 13.59
C LYS A 170 22.33 -9.90 13.49
N LEU A 171 21.44 -10.30 14.39
CA LEU A 171 20.21 -9.57 14.66
C LEU A 171 20.54 -8.28 15.41
N ASN A 172 19.80 -7.23 15.13
CA ASN A 172 19.79 -6.06 15.98
C ASN A 172 18.93 -6.39 17.22
N ASP A 173 19.58 -6.62 18.36
CA ASP A 173 18.94 -7.00 19.61
C ASP A 173 17.84 -6.04 20.09
N ARG A 174 17.79 -4.82 19.53
CA ARG A 174 16.80 -3.80 19.88
C ARG A 174 15.48 -3.93 19.13
N GLU A 175 15.43 -4.68 18.02
CA GLU A 175 14.25 -4.72 17.14
C GLU A 175 13.28 -5.85 17.46
N GLY A 176 13.70 -6.82 18.25
CA GLY A 176 12.91 -8.01 18.55
C GLY A 176 12.66 -8.88 17.33
N TYR A 177 11.79 -9.87 17.46
CA TYR A 177 11.38 -10.76 16.36
C TYR A 177 10.15 -10.16 15.65
N PRO A 178 10.27 -9.69 14.39
CA PRO A 178 9.15 -9.06 13.70
C PRO A 178 8.13 -10.11 13.25
N PHE A 179 6.86 -9.83 13.46
CA PHE A 179 5.78 -10.64 12.90
C PHE A 179 5.71 -10.47 11.38
N PRO A 180 5.44 -11.55 10.62
CA PRO A 180 5.25 -11.45 9.18
C PRO A 180 4.00 -10.64 8.83
N LEU A 181 4.01 -10.00 7.68
CA LEU A 181 2.81 -9.42 7.09
C LEU A 181 1.92 -10.55 6.55
N LYS A 182 0.65 -10.54 6.95
CA LYS A 182 -0.36 -11.47 6.41
C LYS A 182 -0.95 -10.85 5.16
N ILE A 183 -0.67 -11.44 4.00
CA ILE A 183 -1.08 -10.92 2.69
C ILE A 183 -2.10 -11.85 2.06
N THR A 184 -3.17 -11.26 1.53
CA THR A 184 -4.12 -11.99 0.68
C THR A 184 -4.14 -11.31 -0.69
N LEU A 185 -3.97 -12.09 -1.74
CA LEU A 185 -4.00 -11.64 -3.13
C LEU A 185 -5.33 -12.02 -3.78
N GLN A 186 -5.94 -11.06 -4.48
CA GLN A 186 -7.17 -11.26 -5.26
C GLN A 186 -7.00 -10.52 -6.58
N GLN A 187 -7.37 -11.16 -7.70
CA GLN A 187 -7.36 -10.53 -9.02
C GLN A 187 -8.73 -10.62 -9.67
N PHE A 188 -9.10 -9.58 -10.38
CA PHE A 188 -10.33 -9.52 -11.17
C PHE A 188 -10.14 -8.64 -12.40
N LEU A 189 -11.03 -8.81 -13.36
CA LEU A 189 -11.17 -7.95 -14.52
C LEU A 189 -12.47 -7.13 -14.35
N PRO A 190 -12.41 -5.77 -14.36
CA PRO A 190 -13.61 -4.95 -14.23
C PRO A 190 -14.66 -5.29 -15.30
N GLY A 191 -15.91 -5.46 -14.86
CA GLY A 191 -17.01 -5.87 -15.74
C GLY A 191 -17.09 -7.37 -16.03
N SER A 192 -16.17 -8.19 -15.52
CA SER A 192 -16.24 -9.65 -15.57
C SER A 192 -16.61 -10.21 -14.18
N ASN A 193 -17.41 -11.27 -14.16
CA ASN A 193 -17.68 -12.02 -12.93
C ASN A 193 -16.59 -13.06 -12.61
N GLU A 194 -15.60 -13.20 -13.48
CA GLU A 194 -14.55 -14.19 -13.32
C GLU A 194 -13.42 -13.66 -12.42
N ARG A 195 -12.99 -14.49 -11.50
CA ARG A 195 -11.76 -14.31 -10.72
C ARG A 195 -10.64 -15.04 -11.44
N SER A 196 -9.60 -14.33 -11.81
CA SER A 196 -8.43 -14.94 -12.44
C SER A 196 -7.45 -15.46 -11.38
N VAL A 197 -6.81 -16.57 -11.71
CA VAL A 197 -5.72 -17.12 -10.90
C VAL A 197 -4.47 -16.27 -11.14
N ILE A 198 -3.78 -15.93 -10.06
CA ILE A 198 -2.50 -15.21 -10.11
C ILE A 198 -1.41 -16.27 -10.25
N SER A 199 -0.54 -16.15 -11.24
CA SER A 199 0.59 -17.06 -11.41
C SER A 199 1.65 -16.86 -10.32
N ASP A 200 2.46 -17.89 -10.05
CA ASP A 200 3.53 -17.83 -9.05
C ASP A 200 4.53 -16.68 -9.34
N GLU A 201 4.83 -16.43 -10.60
CA GLU A 201 5.68 -15.32 -11.01
C GLU A 201 5.04 -13.96 -10.64
N GLN A 202 3.75 -13.81 -10.88
CA GLN A 202 3.01 -12.61 -10.49
C GLN A 202 2.92 -12.45 -8.98
N VAL A 203 2.76 -13.53 -8.24
CA VAL A 203 2.82 -13.54 -6.77
C VAL A 203 4.16 -13.00 -6.28
N ASP A 204 5.28 -13.52 -6.81
CA ASP A 204 6.62 -13.06 -6.43
C ASP A 204 6.80 -11.56 -6.72
N ILE A 205 6.38 -11.08 -7.89
CA ILE A 205 6.43 -9.65 -8.26
C ILE A 205 5.62 -8.79 -7.27
N LEU A 206 4.40 -9.19 -6.92
CA LEU A 206 3.52 -8.44 -6.03
C LEU A 206 4.04 -8.40 -4.58
N LEU A 207 4.55 -9.51 -4.08
CA LEU A 207 5.11 -9.57 -2.73
C LEU A 207 6.42 -8.77 -2.64
N ARG A 208 7.29 -8.85 -3.65
CA ARG A 208 8.46 -7.97 -3.77
C ARG A 208 8.07 -6.50 -3.85
N GLN A 209 6.98 -6.18 -4.55
CA GLN A 209 6.48 -4.80 -4.62
C GLN A 209 6.12 -4.27 -3.22
N VAL A 210 5.43 -5.05 -2.38
CA VAL A 210 5.15 -4.68 -0.98
C VAL A 210 6.45 -4.36 -0.22
N CYS A 211 7.48 -5.22 -0.34
CA CYS A 211 8.79 -4.97 0.30
C CYS A 211 9.46 -3.71 -0.25
N ARG A 212 9.42 -3.48 -1.56
CA ARG A 212 10.01 -2.30 -2.19
C ARG A 212 9.34 -1.03 -1.70
N PHE A 213 8.01 -0.97 -1.67
CA PHE A 213 7.29 0.18 -1.14
C PHE A 213 7.56 0.46 0.34
N SER A 214 8.05 -0.51 1.11
CA SER A 214 8.50 -0.28 2.50
C SER A 214 9.83 0.49 2.59
N GLN A 215 10.56 0.62 1.48
CA GLN A 215 11.82 1.36 1.39
C GLN A 215 11.65 2.83 0.97
N LEU A 216 10.44 3.24 0.58
CA LEU A 216 10.14 4.61 0.12
C LEU A 216 9.70 5.55 1.26
N TYR A 217 10.09 5.27 2.49
CA TYR A 217 9.71 6.10 3.62
C TYR A 217 10.57 7.36 3.70
N TRP A 218 10.11 8.43 3.05
CA TRP A 218 10.86 9.69 2.90
C TRP A 218 10.92 10.57 4.16
N LYS A 219 10.35 10.14 5.27
CA LYS A 219 10.56 10.77 6.58
C LYS A 219 11.86 10.32 7.25
N SER A 220 12.37 9.14 6.89
CA SER A 220 13.57 8.55 7.43
C SER A 220 14.24 7.64 6.40
N VAL A 221 15.56 7.55 6.45
CA VAL A 221 16.32 6.58 5.64
C VAL A 221 16.21 5.15 6.17
N SER A 222 15.61 4.96 7.35
CA SER A 222 15.37 3.64 7.92
C SER A 222 14.24 2.92 7.18
N ARG A 223 14.45 1.65 6.87
CA ARG A 223 13.40 0.80 6.30
C ARG A 223 12.22 0.68 7.24
N GLN A 224 11.05 0.57 6.66
CA GLN A 224 9.81 0.32 7.39
C GLN A 224 9.36 -1.13 7.15
N TRP A 225 8.67 -1.72 8.12
CA TRP A 225 8.06 -3.03 7.93
C TRP A 225 6.75 -2.96 7.12
N MET A 226 6.09 -1.79 7.10
CA MET A 226 4.88 -1.53 6.31
C MET A 226 5.20 -0.74 5.05
N PRO A 227 4.58 -1.08 3.91
CA PRO A 227 4.72 -0.28 2.69
C PRO A 227 4.14 1.13 2.88
N VAL A 228 4.78 2.14 2.31
CA VAL A 228 4.34 3.54 2.37
C VAL A 228 2.94 3.76 1.79
N THR A 229 2.53 2.92 0.85
CA THR A 229 1.17 2.87 0.31
C THR A 229 0.10 2.70 1.39
N LEU A 230 0.44 2.11 2.54
CA LEU A 230 -0.42 1.99 3.71
C LEU A 230 0.01 2.90 4.86
N ARG A 231 1.31 3.18 4.96
CA ARG A 231 1.83 4.01 6.05
C ARG A 231 1.49 5.49 5.89
N TYR A 232 1.59 6.04 4.68
CA TYR A 232 1.27 7.44 4.43
C TYR A 232 -0.22 7.75 4.61
N PRO A 233 -1.17 6.94 4.08
CA PRO A 233 -2.59 7.09 4.41
C PRO A 233 -2.87 7.08 5.92
N GLU A 234 -2.21 6.21 6.67
CA GLU A 234 -2.36 6.13 8.13
C GLU A 234 -1.85 7.37 8.84
N MET A 235 -0.68 7.90 8.43
CA MET A 235 -0.12 9.14 8.99
C MET A 235 -1.01 10.34 8.69
N LEU A 236 -1.51 10.45 7.47
CA LEU A 236 -2.41 11.53 7.09
C LEU A 236 -3.70 11.47 7.93
N ALA A 237 -4.28 10.30 8.08
CA ALA A 237 -5.50 10.08 8.83
C ALA A 237 -5.39 10.47 10.33
N GLN A 238 -4.18 10.47 10.90
CA GLN A 238 -3.92 10.97 12.26
C GLN A 238 -3.94 12.50 12.34
N ILE A 239 -3.62 13.18 11.26
CA ILE A 239 -3.47 14.65 11.20
C ILE A 239 -4.78 15.32 10.76
N VAL A 240 -5.47 14.74 9.79
CA VAL A 240 -6.69 15.29 9.18
C VAL A 240 -7.79 15.70 10.18
N PRO A 241 -8.05 14.97 11.27
CA PRO A 241 -9.04 15.38 12.26
C PRO A 241 -8.79 16.75 12.90
N HIS A 242 -7.55 17.25 12.85
CA HIS A 242 -7.17 18.55 13.37
C HIS A 242 -7.43 19.71 12.39
N PHE A 243 -7.79 19.40 11.14
CA PHE A 243 -8.16 20.38 10.13
C PHE A 243 -9.68 20.44 9.94
N LYS A 244 -10.20 21.63 9.60
CA LYS A 244 -11.56 21.73 9.07
C LYS A 244 -11.57 21.08 7.69
N TYR A 245 -12.61 20.29 7.37
CA TYR A 245 -12.69 19.51 6.13
C TYR A 245 -12.48 20.33 4.83
N LYS A 246 -12.77 21.64 4.86
CA LYS A 246 -12.53 22.56 3.74
C LYS A 246 -11.05 22.90 3.53
N ASP A 247 -10.23 22.76 4.56
CA ASP A 247 -8.83 23.21 4.52
C ASP A 247 -7.91 22.17 3.86
N LEU A 248 -8.36 20.91 3.74
CA LEU A 248 -7.56 19.84 3.12
C LEU A 248 -7.42 19.97 1.60
N SER A 249 -8.47 20.49 0.92
CA SER A 249 -8.43 20.73 -0.53
C SER A 249 -7.51 21.91 -0.89
N GLU A 250 -7.32 22.86 0.02
CA GLU A 250 -6.42 24.00 -0.15
C GLU A 250 -4.95 23.64 0.14
N THR A 251 -4.70 22.58 0.92
CA THR A 251 -3.36 22.17 1.35
C THR A 251 -2.61 21.37 0.29
N GLY A 252 -3.27 21.01 -0.81
CA GLY A 252 -2.70 20.29 -1.95
C GLY A 252 -2.63 18.79 -1.75
N SER A 253 -3.27 18.05 -2.63
CA SER A 253 -3.22 16.59 -2.69
C SER A 253 -2.00 16.06 -3.47
N GLU A 254 -1.19 16.97 -4.01
CA GLU A 254 -0.05 16.66 -4.87
C GLU A 254 1.27 16.53 -4.10
N ASN A 255 1.29 16.88 -2.83
CA ASN A 255 2.50 16.90 -2.00
C ASN A 255 2.32 16.15 -0.69
N LEU A 256 3.41 15.55 -0.20
CA LEU A 256 3.44 14.83 1.08
C LEU A 256 3.74 15.78 2.26
N TRP A 257 3.02 16.88 2.36
CA TRP A 257 3.24 17.96 3.34
C TRP A 257 3.20 17.50 4.81
N PHE A 258 2.54 16.38 5.10
CA PHE A 258 2.36 15.83 6.45
C PHE A 258 3.52 14.95 6.95
N LEU A 259 4.56 14.69 6.15
CA LEU A 259 5.72 13.87 6.51
C LEU A 259 6.56 14.44 7.64
#